data_cf58076a71d72218a6f91d74a9e03446
#
_entry.id   cf58076a71d72218a6f91d74a9e03446
#
_cell.length_a   1.000
_cell.length_b   1.000
_cell.length_c   1.000
_cell.angle_alpha   90.00
_cell.angle_beta   90.00
_cell.angle_gamma   90.00
#
_symmetry.space_group_name_H-M   'P 1'
#
loop_
_entity.id
_entity.type
_entity.pdbx_description
1 polymer ?
#
loop_
_entity_poly.entity_id
_entity_poly.type
_entity_poly.pdbx_seq_one_letter_code
_entity_poly.pdbx_strand_id
1 'polypeptide(L)'
;MGDFNPRLLKTIMIPRHTYTPPFSFQASLVKKTKANFEMVIARYDEDISWSDNYKEFRTVYNKGGSVDYEAIPLENVGHLADTMLRHIIDRYDTLADVTFFTHGSFNYRKDQIIKEEGPCDRLWSDFIKTDLDTLVYIPRSDLPAVSERAYDYSETFGEVYQRFFSRPYARDFEWACGKIMSVSRGHIHSRSKAFYQAMLDWILSPYEGGAPSQHVYRTRGIYIERFILHAFNG
;
A
#
# COMPACT_ATOMS: atom_id res chain seq x y z
N MET A 1 -6.17 24.93 19.27
CA MET A 1 -7.18 24.74 18.22
C MET A 1 -6.51 25.16 16.93
N GLY A 2 -5.95 24.21 16.19
CA GLY A 2 -5.32 24.45 14.90
C GLY A 2 -6.33 24.21 13.81
N ASP A 3 -6.52 25.20 12.97
CA ASP A 3 -7.48 25.16 11.87
C ASP A 3 -7.13 24.04 10.89
N PHE A 4 -8.08 23.11 10.77
CA PHE A 4 -8.06 22.06 9.76
C PHE A 4 -8.22 22.72 8.38
N ASN A 5 -7.18 22.66 7.56
CA ASN A 5 -7.22 23.22 6.21
C ASN A 5 -7.84 22.19 5.24
N PRO A 6 -9.10 22.37 4.79
CA PRO A 6 -9.78 21.39 3.93
C PRO A 6 -9.31 21.39 2.46
N ARG A 7 -8.22 22.12 2.12
CA ARG A 7 -7.77 22.24 0.73
C ARG A 7 -6.88 21.11 0.22
N LEU A 8 -6.54 20.11 1.06
CA LEU A 8 -5.60 19.03 0.68
C LEU A 8 -6.26 17.74 0.21
N LEU A 9 -7.59 17.63 0.23
CA LEU A 9 -8.29 16.46 -0.30
C LEU A 9 -8.76 16.73 -1.74
N LYS A 10 -7.85 16.76 -2.70
CA LYS A 10 -8.21 16.46 -4.08
C LYS A 10 -8.32 14.96 -4.25
N THR A 11 -9.35 14.36 -3.65
CA THR A 11 -9.84 13.05 -4.09
C THR A 11 -10.28 13.23 -5.54
N ILE A 12 -9.48 12.79 -6.49
CA ILE A 12 -9.89 12.77 -7.89
C ILE A 12 -10.94 11.67 -8.03
N MET A 13 -12.20 12.01 -7.80
CA MET A 13 -13.34 11.19 -8.20
C MET A 13 -13.45 11.25 -9.73
N ILE A 14 -12.93 10.25 -10.41
CA ILE A 14 -12.93 10.18 -11.88
C ILE A 14 -14.29 9.70 -12.39
N PRO A 15 -14.90 10.36 -13.40
CA PRO A 15 -16.18 9.96 -13.98
C PRO A 15 -16.14 8.56 -14.63
N ARG A 16 -17.27 7.88 -14.64
CA ARG A 16 -17.43 6.44 -14.95
C ARG A 16 -17.13 5.96 -16.37
N HIS A 17 -16.64 6.75 -17.30
CA HIS A 17 -16.34 6.31 -18.68
C HIS A 17 -15.14 7.06 -19.27
N THR A 18 -13.92 6.52 -19.12
CA THR A 18 -12.78 6.94 -19.92
C THR A 18 -12.03 5.72 -20.45
N TYR A 19 -11.63 5.80 -21.71
CA TYR A 19 -10.81 4.83 -22.40
C TYR A 19 -9.48 4.62 -21.68
N THR A 20 -9.15 3.39 -21.35
CA THR A 20 -7.85 3.02 -20.77
C THR A 20 -6.89 2.69 -21.92
N PRO A 21 -5.81 3.46 -22.11
CA PRO A 21 -4.80 3.13 -23.11
C PRO A 21 -4.14 1.77 -22.85
N PRO A 22 -3.64 1.07 -23.87
CA PRO A 22 -2.91 -0.17 -23.71
C PRO A 22 -1.70 0.00 -22.78
N PHE A 23 -1.33 -1.04 -22.06
CA PHE A 23 -0.21 -1.09 -21.13
C PHE A 23 1.09 -0.47 -21.68
N SER A 24 1.42 -0.74 -22.95
CA SER A 24 2.61 -0.20 -23.62
C SER A 24 2.62 1.32 -23.71
N PHE A 25 1.46 1.95 -23.83
CA PHE A 25 1.35 3.40 -23.91
C PHE A 25 1.65 4.05 -22.55
N GLN A 26 1.19 3.48 -21.46
CA GLN A 26 1.42 4.01 -20.11
C GLN A 26 2.89 3.90 -19.71
N ALA A 27 3.54 2.77 -19.98
CA ALA A 27 4.97 2.62 -19.75
C ALA A 27 5.81 3.66 -20.52
N SER A 28 5.39 3.98 -21.77
CA SER A 28 6.05 5.01 -22.56
C SER A 28 5.82 6.42 -22.00
N LEU A 29 4.70 6.66 -21.33
CA LEU A 29 4.41 7.93 -20.66
C LEU A 29 5.32 8.13 -19.44
N VAL A 30 5.48 7.11 -18.61
CA VAL A 30 6.41 7.13 -17.48
C VAL A 30 7.85 7.44 -17.94
N LYS A 31 8.30 6.81 -19.02
CA LYS A 31 9.63 7.08 -19.61
C LYS A 31 9.82 8.53 -20.10
N LYS A 32 8.75 9.22 -20.45
CA LYS A 32 8.81 10.61 -20.95
C LYS A 32 8.72 11.66 -19.86
N THR A 33 8.32 11.30 -18.65
CA THR A 33 8.22 12.25 -17.55
C THR A 33 9.58 12.38 -16.86
N LYS A 34 9.84 13.56 -16.31
CA LYS A 34 11.06 13.80 -15.51
C LYS A 34 10.95 13.20 -14.10
N ALA A 35 9.75 12.83 -13.66
CA ALA A 35 9.54 12.25 -12.35
C ALA A 35 10.07 10.82 -12.32
N ASN A 36 10.81 10.49 -11.28
CA ASN A 36 11.28 9.15 -11.01
C ASN A 36 10.11 8.32 -10.43
N PHE A 37 9.66 7.32 -11.18
CA PHE A 37 8.56 6.42 -10.80
C PHE A 37 9.12 5.04 -10.47
N GLU A 38 8.63 4.43 -9.41
CA GLU A 38 8.97 3.06 -9.03
C GLU A 38 7.70 2.24 -8.75
N MET A 39 7.71 0.97 -9.21
CA MET A 39 6.68 -0.01 -8.91
C MET A 39 7.25 -1.05 -7.94
N VAL A 40 6.66 -1.16 -6.77
CA VAL A 40 7.06 -2.11 -5.72
C VAL A 40 6.06 -3.24 -5.66
N ILE A 41 6.51 -4.45 -5.93
CA ILE A 41 5.68 -5.66 -5.99
C ILE A 41 6.02 -6.58 -4.83
N ALA A 42 5.03 -6.89 -3.97
CA ALA A 42 5.13 -7.99 -3.02
C ALA A 42 4.65 -9.28 -3.70
N ARG A 43 5.57 -10.19 -4.00
CA ARG A 43 5.29 -11.47 -4.63
C ARG A 43 5.47 -12.62 -3.63
N TYR A 44 4.57 -13.62 -3.70
CA TYR A 44 4.76 -14.92 -3.04
C TYR A 44 5.04 -16.00 -4.10
N ASP A 45 4.02 -16.46 -4.83
CA ASP A 45 4.14 -17.45 -5.90
C ASP A 45 3.42 -17.01 -7.19
N GLU A 46 2.93 -15.77 -7.22
CA GLU A 46 2.15 -15.26 -8.33
C GLU A 46 3.01 -15.05 -9.58
N ASP A 47 2.38 -15.21 -10.74
CA ASP A 47 2.91 -14.73 -12.02
C ASP A 47 2.83 -13.21 -12.07
N ILE A 48 3.97 -12.56 -12.26
CA ILE A 48 4.08 -11.10 -12.37
C ILE A 48 4.41 -10.63 -13.79
N SER A 49 4.26 -11.48 -14.81
CA SER A 49 4.51 -11.15 -16.23
C SER A 49 3.70 -9.95 -16.70
N TRP A 50 2.54 -9.69 -16.07
CA TRP A 50 1.75 -8.48 -16.29
C TRP A 50 2.53 -7.17 -16.06
N SER A 51 3.60 -7.19 -15.27
CA SER A 51 4.46 -6.04 -14.99
C SER A 51 5.67 -5.92 -15.89
N ASP A 52 5.83 -6.78 -16.91
CA ASP A 52 7.03 -6.84 -17.74
C ASP A 52 7.33 -5.57 -18.53
N ASN A 53 6.28 -4.81 -18.89
CA ASN A 53 6.46 -3.51 -19.52
C ASN A 53 7.06 -2.43 -18.57
N TYR A 54 7.18 -2.74 -17.29
CA TYR A 54 7.69 -1.87 -16.23
C TYR A 54 8.99 -2.39 -15.60
N LYS A 55 9.66 -3.36 -16.20
CA LYS A 55 10.90 -3.99 -15.68
C LYS A 55 11.96 -2.97 -15.23
N GLU A 56 12.09 -1.86 -15.95
CA GLU A 56 13.06 -0.80 -15.67
C GLU A 56 12.72 0.02 -14.43
N PHE A 57 11.46 -0.05 -13.97
CA PHE A 57 10.92 0.76 -12.86
C PHE A 57 10.43 -0.10 -11.70
N ARG A 58 10.57 -1.43 -11.76
CA ARG A 58 10.02 -2.30 -10.74
C ARG A 58 11.08 -2.83 -9.79
N THR A 59 10.72 -2.85 -8.52
CA THR A 59 11.42 -3.59 -7.46
C THR A 59 10.50 -4.71 -6.98
N VAL A 60 10.97 -5.95 -7.05
CA VAL A 60 10.21 -7.13 -6.61
C VAL A 60 10.76 -7.62 -5.29
N TYR A 61 9.90 -7.70 -4.27
CA TYR A 61 10.19 -8.38 -3.02
C TYR A 61 9.56 -9.77 -3.07
N ASN A 62 10.41 -10.80 -3.05
CA ASN A 62 9.99 -12.19 -3.17
C ASN A 62 9.92 -12.87 -1.80
N LYS A 63 8.72 -13.27 -1.42
CA LYS A 63 8.42 -13.97 -0.15
C LYS A 63 8.16 -15.47 -0.34
N GLY A 64 8.24 -15.96 -1.57
CA GLY A 64 7.96 -17.34 -1.97
C GLY A 64 9.16 -18.08 -2.54
N GLY A 65 8.87 -19.02 -3.44
CA GLY A 65 9.88 -19.83 -4.10
C GLY A 65 10.84 -19.04 -4.99
N SER A 66 11.90 -19.71 -5.45
CA SER A 66 12.92 -19.11 -6.34
C SER A 66 12.30 -18.56 -7.63
N VAL A 67 12.94 -17.52 -8.17
CA VAL A 67 12.57 -16.87 -9.43
C VAL A 67 13.79 -16.74 -10.32
N ASP A 68 13.59 -16.59 -11.62
CA ASP A 68 14.60 -16.43 -12.65
C ASP A 68 14.89 -14.97 -13.06
N TYR A 69 14.38 -14.03 -12.27
CA TYR A 69 14.57 -12.59 -12.43
C TYR A 69 15.06 -11.95 -11.13
N GLU A 70 15.54 -10.72 -11.21
CA GLU A 70 16.03 -9.97 -10.05
C GLU A 70 14.89 -9.70 -9.05
N ALA A 71 15.09 -10.15 -7.81
CA ALA A 71 14.16 -9.94 -6.71
C ALA A 71 14.89 -9.91 -5.36
N ILE A 72 14.37 -9.11 -4.45
CA ILE A 72 14.85 -9.00 -3.07
C ILE A 72 14.14 -10.07 -2.23
N PRO A 73 14.85 -11.03 -1.64
CA PRO A 73 14.22 -12.04 -0.80
C PRO A 73 13.71 -11.43 0.50
N LEU A 74 12.49 -11.80 0.90
CA LEU A 74 11.89 -11.46 2.19
C LEU A 74 11.22 -12.68 2.81
N GLU A 75 11.17 -12.71 4.14
CA GLU A 75 10.30 -13.64 4.85
C GLU A 75 8.82 -13.35 4.57
N ASN A 76 8.00 -14.41 4.56
CA ASN A 76 6.56 -14.26 4.36
C ASN A 76 5.85 -13.84 5.65
N VAL A 77 6.09 -12.61 6.06
CA VAL A 77 5.46 -11.96 7.22
C VAL A 77 4.73 -10.70 6.79
N GLY A 78 3.67 -10.31 7.50
CA GLY A 78 2.98 -9.01 7.34
C GLY A 78 2.42 -8.71 5.93
N HIS A 79 2.45 -9.67 5.00
CA HIS A 79 1.98 -9.52 3.61
C HIS A 79 2.60 -8.30 2.89
N LEU A 80 1.79 -7.54 2.13
CA LEU A 80 2.24 -6.32 1.44
C LEU A 80 2.63 -5.21 2.42
N ALA A 81 2.03 -5.15 3.61
CA ALA A 81 2.33 -4.11 4.59
C ALA A 81 3.80 -4.14 5.04
N ASP A 82 4.35 -5.33 5.33
CA ASP A 82 5.75 -5.50 5.64
C ASP A 82 6.66 -5.07 4.47
N THR A 83 6.33 -5.50 3.26
CA THR A 83 7.07 -5.10 2.05
C THR A 83 7.09 -3.58 1.87
N MET A 84 5.94 -2.93 2.01
CA MET A 84 5.79 -1.48 1.88
C MET A 84 6.64 -0.75 2.93
N LEU A 85 6.53 -1.16 4.20
CA LEU A 85 7.28 -0.53 5.28
C LEU A 85 8.79 -0.70 5.10
N ARG A 86 9.27 -1.90 4.75
CA ARG A 86 10.70 -2.15 4.47
C ARG A 86 11.20 -1.30 3.32
N HIS A 87 10.47 -1.26 2.22
CA HIS A 87 10.84 -0.43 1.07
C HIS A 87 10.95 1.06 1.47
N ILE A 88 9.95 1.58 2.18
CA ILE A 88 9.96 2.98 2.66
C ILE A 88 11.17 3.23 3.58
N ILE A 89 11.43 2.34 4.52
CA ILE A 89 12.53 2.48 5.48
C ILE A 89 13.89 2.41 4.78
N ASP A 90 14.10 1.41 3.94
CA ASP A 90 15.39 1.18 3.28
C ASP A 90 15.72 2.26 2.26
N ARG A 91 14.71 2.81 1.60
CA ARG A 91 14.83 3.81 0.55
C ARG A 91 14.43 5.21 1.00
N TYR A 92 14.18 5.47 2.29
CA TYR A 92 13.57 6.71 2.79
C TYR A 92 14.18 7.97 2.17
N ASP A 93 15.51 8.07 2.12
CA ASP A 93 16.23 9.22 1.59
C ASP A 93 16.39 9.20 0.05
N THR A 94 16.11 8.07 -0.59
CA THR A 94 16.29 7.84 -2.04
C THR A 94 15.02 7.35 -2.73
N LEU A 95 13.86 7.49 -2.09
CA LEU A 95 12.56 7.12 -2.66
C LEU A 95 12.36 7.76 -4.03
N ALA A 96 11.74 7.03 -4.94
CA ALA A 96 11.22 7.59 -6.17
C ALA A 96 10.27 8.76 -5.89
N ASP A 97 10.08 9.65 -6.87
CA ASP A 97 9.13 10.76 -6.71
C ASP A 97 7.71 10.26 -6.48
N VAL A 98 7.37 9.15 -7.13
CA VAL A 98 6.11 8.40 -6.92
C VAL A 98 6.40 6.91 -6.84
N THR A 99 5.90 6.25 -5.81
CA THR A 99 6.00 4.79 -5.64
C THR A 99 4.62 4.15 -5.73
N PHE A 100 4.47 3.17 -6.60
CA PHE A 100 3.27 2.33 -6.71
C PHE A 100 3.49 1.01 -5.98
N PHE A 101 2.75 0.79 -4.89
CA PHE A 101 2.78 -0.46 -4.13
C PHE A 101 1.66 -1.41 -4.59
N THR A 102 1.99 -2.68 -4.80
CA THR A 102 1.02 -3.68 -5.26
C THR A 102 1.41 -5.11 -4.88
N HIS A 103 0.43 -6.01 -4.96
CA HIS A 103 0.65 -7.46 -4.87
C HIS A 103 1.07 -8.06 -6.21
N GLY A 104 1.75 -9.19 -6.18
CA GLY A 104 2.01 -10.01 -7.36
C GLY A 104 0.74 -10.46 -8.08
N SER A 105 -0.33 -10.72 -7.32
CA SER A 105 -1.66 -11.09 -7.84
C SER A 105 -2.52 -9.91 -8.30
N PHE A 106 -1.93 -8.79 -8.70
CA PHE A 106 -2.70 -7.60 -9.10
C PHE A 106 -3.80 -7.90 -10.11
N ASN A 107 -3.49 -8.64 -11.20
CA ASN A 107 -4.47 -9.00 -12.22
C ASN A 107 -5.58 -9.92 -11.68
N TYR A 108 -5.25 -10.88 -10.81
CA TYR A 108 -6.23 -11.76 -10.19
C TYR A 108 -7.16 -11.00 -9.25
N ARG A 109 -6.61 -10.09 -8.46
CA ARG A 109 -7.42 -9.22 -7.57
C ARG A 109 -8.27 -8.24 -8.35
N LYS A 110 -7.83 -7.79 -9.51
CA LYS A 110 -8.66 -7.02 -10.43
C LYS A 110 -9.99 -7.73 -10.67
N ASP A 111 -9.97 -9.01 -11.01
CA ASP A 111 -11.17 -9.79 -11.27
C ASP A 111 -12.03 -10.02 -10.02
N GLN A 112 -11.42 -10.20 -8.84
CA GLN A 112 -12.14 -10.31 -7.57
C GLN A 112 -12.77 -8.98 -7.16
N ILE A 113 -12.02 -7.88 -7.22
CA ILE A 113 -12.52 -6.54 -6.92
C ILE A 113 -13.66 -6.18 -7.87
N ILE A 114 -13.54 -6.52 -9.17
CA ILE A 114 -14.62 -6.33 -10.15
C ILE A 114 -15.89 -7.10 -9.76
N LYS A 115 -15.77 -8.33 -9.28
CA LYS A 115 -16.92 -9.16 -8.89
C LYS A 115 -17.59 -8.68 -7.61
N GLU A 116 -16.81 -8.19 -6.66
CA GLU A 116 -17.28 -7.83 -5.32
C GLU A 116 -17.66 -6.35 -5.19
N GLU A 117 -17.05 -5.47 -5.97
CA GLU A 117 -17.08 -4.02 -5.77
C GLU A 117 -17.41 -3.22 -7.03
N GLY A 118 -17.65 -3.89 -8.16
CA GLY A 118 -17.94 -3.26 -9.46
C GLY A 118 -16.72 -3.06 -10.35
N PRO A 119 -16.87 -2.53 -11.54
CA PRO A 119 -15.84 -2.53 -12.57
C PRO A 119 -14.59 -1.73 -12.16
N CYS A 120 -13.51 -2.46 -11.97
CA CYS A 120 -12.20 -1.97 -11.57
C CYS A 120 -11.27 -1.66 -12.77
N ASP A 121 -11.81 -1.53 -13.98
CA ASP A 121 -11.06 -1.34 -15.23
C ASP A 121 -10.21 -0.07 -15.27
N ARG A 122 -10.39 0.79 -14.31
CA ARG A 122 -9.75 2.10 -14.18
C ARG A 122 -8.44 2.11 -13.42
N LEU A 123 -8.21 1.11 -12.59
CA LEU A 123 -7.20 1.19 -11.53
C LEU A 123 -5.78 1.26 -12.07
N TRP A 124 -5.51 0.61 -13.19
CA TRP A 124 -4.15 0.53 -13.67
C TRP A 124 -3.60 1.87 -14.16
N SER A 125 -4.35 2.59 -14.98
CA SER A 125 -3.94 3.91 -15.48
C SER A 125 -3.87 4.97 -14.39
N ASP A 126 -4.72 4.82 -13.38
CA ASP A 126 -4.80 5.78 -12.28
C ASP A 126 -3.65 5.63 -11.30
N PHE A 127 -3.08 4.42 -11.17
CA PHE A 127 -1.93 4.18 -10.32
C PHE A 127 -0.58 4.57 -10.94
N ILE A 128 -0.48 4.62 -12.29
CA ILE A 128 0.74 5.07 -12.97
C ILE A 128 0.72 6.58 -13.08
N LYS A 129 1.00 7.27 -11.99
CA LYS A 129 1.06 8.73 -11.89
C LYS A 129 2.50 9.18 -11.69
N THR A 130 2.76 10.41 -12.08
CA THR A 130 4.06 11.06 -11.95
C THR A 130 3.97 12.44 -11.33
N ASP A 131 2.79 12.82 -10.84
CA ASP A 131 2.59 14.08 -10.16
C ASP A 131 3.17 14.02 -8.74
N LEU A 132 3.90 15.04 -8.33
CA LEU A 132 4.58 15.09 -7.02
C LEU A 132 3.63 15.18 -5.81
N ASP A 133 2.34 15.32 -6.06
CA ASP A 133 1.26 15.33 -5.05
C ASP A 133 0.34 14.10 -5.21
N THR A 134 0.89 13.00 -5.68
CA THR A 134 0.13 11.77 -5.94
C THR A 134 -0.18 11.04 -4.65
N LEU A 135 -1.47 10.81 -4.39
CA LEU A 135 -1.98 9.84 -3.44
C LEU A 135 -3.22 9.20 -4.05
N VAL A 136 -3.05 8.05 -4.71
CA VAL A 136 -4.10 7.30 -5.40
C VAL A 136 -4.24 5.93 -4.75
N TYR A 137 -5.46 5.56 -4.39
CA TYR A 137 -5.81 4.30 -3.74
C TYR A 137 -7.25 3.92 -4.07
N ILE A 138 -7.66 2.73 -3.68
CA ILE A 138 -9.06 2.29 -3.75
C ILE A 138 -9.72 2.66 -2.41
N PRO A 139 -10.60 3.68 -2.39
CA PRO A 139 -11.20 4.14 -1.14
C PRO A 139 -12.23 3.14 -0.59
N ARG A 140 -12.23 2.96 0.71
CA ARG A 140 -13.25 2.25 1.49
C ARG A 140 -13.54 3.04 2.76
N SER A 141 -14.81 3.18 3.09
CA SER A 141 -15.28 3.82 4.32
C SER A 141 -15.96 2.85 5.29
N ASP A 142 -16.27 1.64 4.82
CA ASP A 142 -16.78 0.58 5.67
C ASP A 142 -15.62 -0.01 6.48
N LEU A 143 -15.58 0.27 7.78
CA LEU A 143 -14.83 -0.57 8.69
C LEU A 143 -15.64 -1.86 8.85
N PRO A 144 -15.24 -2.97 8.22
CA PRO A 144 -15.90 -4.23 8.49
C PRO A 144 -15.75 -4.52 9.99
N ALA A 145 -16.63 -5.35 10.53
CA ALA A 145 -16.61 -5.81 11.93
C ALA A 145 -15.25 -6.36 12.45
N VAL A 146 -14.25 -6.40 11.61
CA VAL A 146 -12.82 -6.61 11.89
C VAL A 146 -12.27 -5.61 12.91
N SER A 147 -12.83 -4.39 12.97
CA SER A 147 -12.39 -3.39 13.94
C SER A 147 -12.80 -3.69 15.38
N GLU A 148 -13.84 -4.51 15.58
CA GLU A 148 -14.39 -4.82 16.92
C GLU A 148 -14.12 -6.27 17.34
N ARG A 149 -13.79 -7.16 16.41
CA ARG A 149 -13.36 -8.52 16.72
C ARG A 149 -11.86 -8.61 16.56
N ALA A 150 -11.16 -8.57 17.68
CA ALA A 150 -9.85 -9.20 17.72
C ALA A 150 -10.00 -10.59 17.08
N TYR A 151 -9.37 -10.80 15.93
CA TYR A 151 -9.08 -12.16 15.45
C TYR A 151 -8.17 -12.78 16.49
N ASP A 152 -8.66 -13.34 17.57
CA ASP A 152 -7.89 -13.91 18.67
C ASP A 152 -6.57 -13.15 19.00
N TYR A 153 -6.58 -11.83 18.83
CA TYR A 153 -5.45 -10.95 18.99
C TYR A 153 -5.68 -10.02 20.18
N SER A 154 -4.70 -9.89 21.05
CA SER A 154 -4.83 -9.19 22.34
C SER A 154 -5.03 -7.67 22.23
N GLU A 155 -4.74 -7.08 21.07
CA GLU A 155 -4.88 -5.64 20.83
C GLU A 155 -5.98 -5.34 19.83
N THR A 156 -6.89 -4.46 20.19
CA THR A 156 -7.92 -3.97 19.27
C THR A 156 -7.32 -3.01 18.24
N PHE A 157 -8.02 -2.87 17.11
CA PHE A 157 -7.65 -1.89 16.08
C PHE A 157 -7.51 -0.47 16.66
N GLY A 158 -8.42 -0.07 17.56
CA GLY A 158 -8.42 1.25 18.18
C GLY A 158 -7.19 1.52 19.05
N GLU A 159 -6.76 0.54 19.83
CA GLU A 159 -5.55 0.65 20.66
C GLU A 159 -4.30 0.81 19.80
N VAL A 160 -4.19 0.02 18.75
CA VAL A 160 -3.05 0.09 17.81
C VAL A 160 -3.07 1.42 17.05
N TYR A 161 -4.22 1.86 16.56
CA TYR A 161 -4.35 3.15 15.90
C TYR A 161 -3.95 4.30 16.82
N GLN A 162 -4.45 4.32 18.07
CA GLN A 162 -4.12 5.35 19.06
C GLN A 162 -2.62 5.38 19.40
N ARG A 163 -1.96 4.21 19.43
CA ARG A 163 -0.51 4.11 19.64
C ARG A 163 0.29 4.87 18.60
N PHE A 164 -0.07 4.74 17.31
CA PHE A 164 0.67 5.38 16.22
C PHE A 164 0.27 6.83 15.99
N PHE A 165 -1.01 7.16 16.16
CA PHE A 165 -1.53 8.48 15.80
C PHE A 165 -1.85 9.38 16.98
N SER A 166 -1.72 8.90 18.22
CA SER A 166 -1.99 9.65 19.47
C SER A 166 -3.40 10.24 19.53
N ARG A 167 -4.35 9.65 18.80
CA ARG A 167 -5.76 10.05 18.75
C ARG A 167 -6.64 8.82 18.50
N PRO A 168 -7.91 8.82 18.94
CA PRO A 168 -8.84 7.77 18.55
C PRO A 168 -9.12 7.83 17.04
N TYR A 169 -9.44 6.71 16.44
CA TYR A 169 -9.93 6.69 15.06
C TYR A 169 -11.40 7.11 14.98
N ALA A 170 -11.78 7.77 13.89
CA ALA A 170 -13.17 8.05 13.59
C ALA A 170 -13.86 6.78 13.02
N ARG A 171 -15.14 6.57 13.31
CA ARG A 171 -15.89 5.39 12.84
C ARG A 171 -16.05 5.33 11.32
N ASP A 172 -15.98 6.48 10.67
CA ASP A 172 -16.15 6.70 9.23
C ASP A 172 -14.86 7.04 8.51
N PHE A 173 -13.71 6.68 9.10
CA PHE A 173 -12.45 6.99 8.43
C PHE A 173 -12.25 6.17 7.15
N GLU A 174 -11.68 6.81 6.16
CA GLU A 174 -11.36 6.20 4.88
C GLU A 174 -10.05 5.40 4.94
N TRP A 175 -9.97 4.28 4.24
CA TRP A 175 -8.80 3.43 4.16
C TRP A 175 -8.56 2.90 2.73
N ALA A 176 -7.34 2.49 2.44
CA ALA A 176 -6.94 1.99 1.13
C ALA A 176 -7.15 0.48 1.02
N CYS A 177 -8.15 0.05 0.23
CA CYS A 177 -8.46 -1.35 0.02
C CYS A 177 -7.31 -2.09 -0.67
N GLY A 178 -6.97 -3.28 -0.17
CA GLY A 178 -5.97 -4.17 -0.77
C GLY A 178 -4.54 -3.68 -0.68
N LYS A 179 -4.26 -2.56 0.00
CA LYS A 179 -2.93 -1.91 0.09
C LYS A 179 -2.35 -1.50 -1.27
N ILE A 180 -3.18 -1.48 -2.32
CA ILE A 180 -2.76 -1.07 -3.66
C ILE A 180 -2.86 0.45 -3.71
N MET A 181 -1.72 1.11 -3.88
CA MET A 181 -1.69 2.57 -3.89
C MET A 181 -0.48 3.13 -4.60
N SER A 182 -0.64 4.29 -5.23
CA SER A 182 0.45 5.15 -5.64
C SER A 182 0.55 6.33 -4.71
N VAL A 183 1.75 6.58 -4.20
CA VAL A 183 2.03 7.61 -3.22
C VAL A 183 3.28 8.37 -3.58
N SER A 184 3.22 9.71 -3.53
CA SER A 184 4.40 10.55 -3.75
C SER A 184 5.33 10.52 -2.54
N ARG A 185 6.62 10.76 -2.79
CA ARG A 185 7.63 10.90 -1.75
C ARG A 185 7.24 11.96 -0.72
N GLY A 186 6.61 13.06 -1.14
CA GLY A 186 6.13 14.10 -0.24
C GLY A 186 5.14 13.59 0.80
N HIS A 187 4.18 12.77 0.39
CA HIS A 187 3.23 12.12 1.30
C HIS A 187 3.92 11.13 2.25
N ILE A 188 4.88 10.34 1.76
CA ILE A 188 5.66 9.44 2.63
C ILE A 188 6.46 10.26 3.66
N HIS A 189 7.09 11.35 3.24
CA HIS A 189 7.89 12.22 4.11
C HIS A 189 7.04 13.10 5.05
N SER A 190 5.71 13.05 5.00
CA SER A 190 4.84 13.65 6.03
C SER A 190 5.06 13.01 7.42
N ARG A 191 5.61 11.78 7.44
CA ARG A 191 6.07 11.09 8.65
C ARG A 191 7.56 10.79 8.58
N SER A 192 8.21 10.73 9.71
CA SER A 192 9.63 10.40 9.80
C SER A 192 9.89 8.92 9.47
N LYS A 193 11.11 8.60 9.07
CA LYS A 193 11.58 7.21 8.92
C LYS A 193 11.33 6.39 10.18
N ALA A 194 11.56 6.97 11.36
CA ALA A 194 11.35 6.32 12.66
C ALA A 194 9.88 5.93 12.89
N PHE A 195 8.91 6.67 12.35
CA PHE A 195 7.49 6.32 12.42
C PHE A 195 7.20 5.01 11.68
N TYR A 196 7.72 4.86 10.46
CA TYR A 196 7.56 3.64 9.68
C TYR A 196 8.32 2.46 10.31
N GLN A 197 9.50 2.73 10.89
CA GLN A 197 10.25 1.72 11.63
C GLN A 197 9.45 1.20 12.83
N ALA A 198 8.81 2.07 13.60
CA ALA A 198 7.95 1.67 14.71
C ALA A 198 6.77 0.79 14.27
N MET A 199 6.16 1.06 13.09
CA MET A 199 5.13 0.20 12.52
C MET A 199 5.68 -1.18 12.15
N LEU A 200 6.85 -1.25 11.53
CA LEU A 200 7.50 -2.51 11.17
C LEU A 200 7.88 -3.30 12.42
N ASP A 201 8.48 -2.64 13.41
CA ASP A 201 8.87 -3.26 14.68
C ASP A 201 7.64 -3.84 15.40
N TRP A 202 6.50 -3.15 15.34
CA TRP A 202 5.26 -3.67 15.89
C TRP A 202 4.76 -4.91 15.12
N ILE A 203 4.81 -4.93 13.78
CA ILE A 203 4.45 -6.14 13.00
C ILE A 203 5.29 -7.33 13.44
N LEU A 204 6.59 -7.11 13.67
CA LEU A 204 7.57 -8.16 13.97
C LEU A 204 7.69 -8.47 15.47
N SER A 205 7.10 -7.66 16.34
CA SER A 205 7.24 -7.81 17.80
C SER A 205 6.72 -9.17 18.28
N PRO A 206 7.30 -9.75 19.31
CA PRO A 206 6.84 -10.99 19.93
C PRO A 206 5.34 -10.97 20.26
N TYR A 207 4.72 -12.13 20.24
CA TYR A 207 3.34 -12.33 20.64
C TYR A 207 3.30 -13.48 21.67
N GLU A 208 2.68 -13.25 22.83
CA GLU A 208 2.61 -14.24 23.93
C GLU A 208 3.97 -14.84 24.29
N GLY A 209 5.03 -14.03 24.24
CA GLY A 209 6.39 -14.44 24.59
C GLY A 209 7.16 -15.23 23.54
N GLY A 210 6.58 -15.42 22.35
CA GLY A 210 7.19 -16.13 21.22
C GLY A 210 7.14 -15.38 19.91
N ALA A 211 7.62 -16.01 18.85
CA ALA A 211 7.47 -15.48 17.50
C ALA A 211 5.98 -15.47 17.08
N PRO A 212 5.49 -14.40 16.42
CA PRO A 212 4.12 -14.34 15.96
C PRO A 212 3.80 -15.48 14.98
N SER A 213 2.61 -16.05 15.10
CA SER A 213 2.09 -17.00 14.10
C SER A 213 1.76 -16.27 12.79
N GLN A 214 1.59 -17.02 11.68
CA GLN A 214 1.15 -16.45 10.41
C GLN A 214 -0.20 -15.73 10.53
N HIS A 215 -1.07 -16.18 11.42
CA HIS A 215 -2.34 -15.53 11.70
C HIS A 215 -2.13 -14.13 12.34
N VAL A 216 -1.25 -14.02 13.32
CA VAL A 216 -0.90 -12.73 13.97
C VAL A 216 -0.28 -11.78 12.95
N TYR A 217 0.68 -12.24 12.15
CA TYR A 217 1.27 -11.44 11.08
C TYR A 217 0.22 -10.92 10.08
N ARG A 218 -0.72 -11.78 9.70
CA ARG A 218 -1.83 -11.40 8.81
C ARG A 218 -2.69 -10.30 9.44
N THR A 219 -3.10 -10.47 10.70
CA THR A 219 -3.93 -9.48 11.41
C THR A 219 -3.23 -8.14 11.53
N ARG A 220 -1.96 -8.13 11.94
CA ARG A 220 -1.16 -6.92 12.02
C ARG A 220 -1.00 -6.24 10.66
N GLY A 221 -0.77 -7.02 9.59
CA GLY A 221 -0.72 -6.52 8.23
C GLY A 221 -2.05 -5.88 7.78
N ILE A 222 -3.20 -6.45 8.18
CA ILE A 222 -4.52 -5.86 7.92
C ILE A 222 -4.69 -4.54 8.68
N TYR A 223 -4.23 -4.44 9.93
CA TYR A 223 -4.31 -3.19 10.68
C TYR A 223 -3.51 -2.08 9.99
N ILE A 224 -2.26 -2.35 9.58
CA ILE A 224 -1.48 -1.39 8.81
C ILE A 224 -2.22 -0.97 7.53
N GLU A 225 -2.81 -1.93 6.80
CA GLU A 225 -3.61 -1.63 5.60
C GLU A 225 -4.70 -0.59 5.87
N ARG A 226 -5.39 -0.71 7.01
CA ARG A 226 -6.49 0.18 7.35
C ARG A 226 -6.02 1.60 7.65
N PHE A 227 -4.85 1.79 8.25
CA PHE A 227 -4.42 3.11 8.67
C PHE A 227 -3.19 3.68 7.95
N ILE A 228 -2.58 2.96 7.01
CA ILE A 228 -1.42 3.47 6.27
C ILE A 228 -1.73 4.76 5.50
N LEU A 229 -2.96 4.90 4.99
CA LEU A 229 -3.42 6.12 4.34
C LEU A 229 -3.30 7.34 5.27
N HIS A 230 -3.60 7.16 6.57
CA HIS A 230 -3.48 8.21 7.57
C HIS A 230 -2.02 8.54 7.91
N ALA A 231 -1.10 7.61 7.70
CA ALA A 231 0.32 7.89 7.78
C ALA A 231 0.78 8.82 6.65
N PHE A 232 0.24 8.66 5.45
CA PHE A 232 0.60 9.46 4.29
C PHE A 232 -0.08 10.85 4.24
N ASN A 233 -1.08 11.07 5.05
CA ASN A 233 -1.78 12.38 5.15
C ASN A 233 -1.30 13.26 6.31
N GLY A 234 -0.29 12.84 7.08
CA GLY A 234 0.31 13.63 8.16
C GLY A 234 -0.42 13.55 9.49
#